data_39ff825acf19aa56fc2b8b1eda19244c
#
_entry.id   39ff825acf19aa56fc2b8b1eda19244c
#
_cell.length_a   1.000
_cell.length_b   1.000
_cell.length_c   1.000
_cell.angle_alpha   90.00
_cell.angle_beta   90.00
_cell.angle_gamma   90.00
#
_symmetry.space_group_name_H-M   'P 1'
#
loop_
_entity.id
_entity.type
_entity.pdbx_description
1 polymer ?
#
loop_
_entity_poly.entity_id
_entity_poly.type
_entity_poly.pdbx_seq_one_letter_code
_entity_poly.pdbx_strand_id
1 'polypeptide(L)'
;MTSIRRLIAIAITPALFMATSCGRHSTSEVFYLIAANLSLPYWKTAETGFNAAAARYRVTGKVAGPDNYDPQAELQELNHAVAAKPAGILISVADEGLLKPGIDAAIAAGIPVITIDSDAPSSRRLFFIGTNNLDAGHLGGERIAERLGGRGNVVFYSMPGQPNLDERLQGYKDIFATHPDIKIIDVVNIKGDARNAFDNTQQYLAQTGVARVSAFICLEASSGKVVADAVRRQKITDRVVVAMDVDQDTLAEIKDGTIEATISQKPFTMGYVGLKQLDEIFHNMPKSLSKDYSVDAFAEYPVFIDTGTALVDKANVDVYARSAADHQ
;
A
#
# COMPACT_ATOMS: atom_id res chain seq x y z
N MET A 1 -13.54 -64.41 -69.34
CA MET A 1 -12.73 -63.22 -69.05
C MET A 1 -13.41 -62.43 -68.02
N THR A 2 -13.02 -62.62 -66.74
CA THR A 2 -13.65 -62.07 -65.52
C THR A 2 -12.69 -61.02 -64.88
N SER A 3 -13.07 -59.76 -64.92
CA SER A 3 -12.31 -58.62 -64.43
C SER A 3 -12.60 -58.42 -62.97
N ILE A 4 -11.59 -58.64 -62.12
CA ILE A 4 -11.64 -58.39 -60.66
C ILE A 4 -11.29 -56.93 -60.42
N ARG A 5 -12.28 -56.11 -60.00
CA ARG A 5 -12.06 -54.74 -59.48
C ARG A 5 -11.66 -54.86 -57.99
N ARG A 6 -10.40 -54.49 -57.69
CA ARG A 6 -9.92 -54.31 -56.31
C ARG A 6 -10.39 -52.95 -55.81
N LEU A 7 -11.28 -52.97 -54.79
CA LEU A 7 -11.60 -51.81 -54.00
C LEU A 7 -10.47 -51.56 -52.96
N ILE A 8 -9.81 -50.43 -53.08
CA ILE A 8 -8.86 -49.94 -52.08
C ILE A 8 -9.69 -49.16 -51.07
N ALA A 9 -9.86 -49.70 -49.85
CA ALA A 9 -10.44 -48.98 -48.74
C ALA A 9 -9.35 -48.09 -48.11
N ILE A 10 -9.47 -46.79 -48.29
CA ILE A 10 -8.63 -45.78 -47.59
C ILE A 10 -9.21 -45.62 -46.19
N ALA A 11 -8.53 -46.16 -45.19
CA ALA A 11 -8.84 -45.92 -43.80
C ALA A 11 -8.35 -44.52 -43.41
N ILE A 12 -9.27 -43.57 -43.31
CA ILE A 12 -9.01 -42.27 -42.72
C ILE A 12 -9.00 -42.41 -41.20
N THR A 13 -7.81 -42.45 -40.60
CA THR A 13 -7.64 -42.39 -39.15
C THR A 13 -7.85 -40.92 -38.73
N PRO A 14 -8.83 -40.63 -37.86
CA PRO A 14 -8.93 -39.27 -37.32
C PRO A 14 -7.76 -39.03 -36.37
N ALA A 15 -6.81 -38.23 -36.77
CA ALA A 15 -5.80 -37.68 -35.87
C ALA A 15 -6.51 -36.79 -34.85
N LEU A 16 -6.71 -37.32 -33.64
CA LEU A 16 -7.19 -36.57 -32.51
C LEU A 16 -6.08 -35.58 -32.13
N PHE A 17 -6.17 -34.36 -32.67
CA PHE A 17 -5.40 -33.24 -32.14
C PHE A 17 -5.89 -32.98 -30.71
N MET A 18 -5.25 -33.62 -29.74
CA MET A 18 -5.27 -33.11 -28.39
C MET A 18 -4.63 -31.73 -28.43
N ALA A 19 -5.45 -30.70 -28.55
CA ALA A 19 -5.05 -29.34 -28.20
C ALA A 19 -4.70 -29.42 -26.69
N THR A 20 -3.42 -29.66 -26.40
CA THR A 20 -2.87 -29.34 -25.09
C THR A 20 -3.00 -27.83 -24.98
N SER A 21 -4.12 -27.37 -24.40
CA SER A 21 -4.19 -26.05 -23.81
C SER A 21 -3.07 -26.05 -22.76
N CYS A 22 -1.90 -25.57 -23.13
CA CYS A 22 -0.90 -25.15 -22.17
C CYS A 22 -1.57 -24.04 -21.37
N GLY A 23 -2.25 -24.41 -20.30
CA GLY A 23 -2.64 -23.47 -19.24
C GLY A 23 -1.35 -22.86 -18.75
N ARG A 24 -1.11 -21.60 -19.08
CA ARG A 24 0.11 -20.86 -18.72
C ARG A 24 0.22 -20.71 -17.20
N HIS A 25 -0.86 -20.96 -16.47
CA HIS A 25 -1.02 -20.76 -15.03
C HIS A 25 -1.44 -22.03 -14.33
N SER A 26 -0.99 -22.20 -13.07
CA SER A 26 -1.31 -23.37 -12.24
C SER A 26 -1.53 -22.96 -10.78
N THR A 27 -2.44 -23.62 -10.09
CA THR A 27 -2.63 -23.45 -8.64
C THR A 27 -1.41 -23.88 -7.81
N SER A 28 -0.44 -24.56 -8.41
CA SER A 28 0.85 -24.86 -7.78
C SER A 28 1.79 -23.63 -7.73
N GLU A 29 1.51 -22.59 -8.52
CA GLU A 29 2.22 -21.33 -8.48
C GLU A 29 1.70 -20.51 -7.30
N VAL A 30 2.54 -20.33 -6.29
CA VAL A 30 2.19 -19.67 -5.04
C VAL A 30 2.84 -18.30 -4.98
N PHE A 31 2.04 -17.26 -4.81
CA PHE A 31 2.50 -15.89 -4.58
C PHE A 31 2.16 -15.45 -3.16
N TYR A 32 3.05 -14.69 -2.55
CA TYR A 32 2.83 -14.13 -1.21
C TYR A 32 2.58 -12.63 -1.28
N LEU A 33 1.62 -12.16 -0.46
CA LEU A 33 1.49 -10.78 -0.02
C LEU A 33 1.89 -10.73 1.45
N ILE A 34 2.97 -10.01 1.77
CA ILE A 34 3.43 -9.81 3.14
C ILE A 34 3.10 -8.37 3.54
N ALA A 35 2.22 -8.23 4.52
CA ALA A 35 1.68 -6.96 5.00
C ALA A 35 2.35 -6.54 6.31
N ALA A 36 2.52 -5.25 6.53
CA ALA A 36 3.10 -4.71 7.77
C ALA A 36 2.18 -4.78 8.98
N ASN A 37 0.83 -4.91 8.77
CA ASN A 37 -0.17 -4.97 9.84
C ASN A 37 -1.51 -5.50 9.31
N LEU A 38 -1.81 -6.77 9.55
CA LEU A 38 -3.01 -7.45 9.03
C LEU A 38 -4.32 -7.00 9.68
N SER A 39 -4.30 -6.36 10.86
CA SER A 39 -5.51 -5.92 11.53
C SER A 39 -6.15 -4.66 10.91
N LEU A 40 -5.40 -3.90 10.11
CA LEU A 40 -5.91 -2.68 9.50
C LEU A 40 -6.86 -2.98 8.32
N PRO A 41 -8.00 -2.28 8.21
CA PRO A 41 -8.91 -2.38 7.06
C PRO A 41 -8.22 -2.14 5.71
N TYR A 42 -7.21 -1.28 5.68
CA TYR A 42 -6.34 -1.02 4.54
C TYR A 42 -5.77 -2.32 3.95
N TRP A 43 -5.18 -3.19 4.79
CA TRP A 43 -4.58 -4.44 4.34
C TRP A 43 -5.62 -5.48 3.92
N LYS A 44 -6.83 -5.45 4.49
CA LYS A 44 -7.96 -6.28 4.02
C LYS A 44 -8.38 -5.91 2.61
N THR A 45 -8.35 -4.62 2.28
CA THR A 45 -8.63 -4.14 0.93
C THR A 45 -7.52 -4.55 -0.06
N ALA A 46 -6.24 -4.45 0.34
CA ALA A 46 -5.11 -4.93 -0.47
C ALA A 46 -5.18 -6.45 -0.71
N GLU A 47 -5.48 -7.23 0.33
CA GLU A 47 -5.73 -8.68 0.26
C GLU A 47 -6.84 -9.02 -0.74
N THR A 48 -7.96 -8.27 -0.72
CA THR A 48 -9.07 -8.48 -1.66
C THR A 48 -8.60 -8.30 -3.11
N GLY A 49 -7.83 -7.26 -3.40
CA GLY A 49 -7.26 -7.03 -4.72
C GLY A 49 -6.27 -8.14 -5.15
N PHE A 50 -5.39 -8.53 -4.24
CA PHE A 50 -4.44 -9.60 -4.45
C PHE A 50 -5.12 -10.94 -4.76
N ASN A 51 -6.13 -11.32 -3.97
CA ASN A 51 -6.89 -12.54 -4.16
C ASN A 51 -7.76 -12.51 -5.43
N ALA A 52 -8.29 -11.34 -5.82
CA ALA A 52 -9.01 -11.18 -7.09
C ALA A 52 -8.08 -11.44 -8.29
N ALA A 53 -6.85 -10.97 -8.24
CA ALA A 53 -5.85 -11.28 -9.27
C ALA A 53 -5.48 -12.77 -9.25
N ALA A 54 -5.26 -13.39 -8.07
CA ALA A 54 -4.96 -14.81 -7.95
C ALA A 54 -6.07 -15.67 -8.58
N ALA A 55 -7.32 -15.36 -8.29
CA ALA A 55 -8.48 -16.04 -8.90
C ALA A 55 -8.52 -15.87 -10.42
N ARG A 56 -8.27 -14.65 -10.94
CA ARG A 56 -8.25 -14.36 -12.38
C ARG A 56 -7.18 -15.14 -13.12
N TYR A 57 -5.98 -15.23 -12.56
CA TYR A 57 -4.85 -15.94 -13.16
C TYR A 57 -4.83 -17.43 -12.81
N ARG A 58 -5.74 -17.91 -11.94
CA ARG A 58 -5.82 -19.31 -11.48
C ARG A 58 -4.53 -19.79 -10.81
N VAL A 59 -3.94 -18.91 -10.01
CA VAL A 59 -2.77 -19.16 -9.17
C VAL A 59 -3.16 -19.13 -7.70
N THR A 60 -2.26 -19.46 -6.79
CA THR A 60 -2.51 -19.44 -5.35
C THR A 60 -1.92 -18.17 -4.72
N GLY A 61 -2.78 -17.32 -4.15
CA GLY A 61 -2.38 -16.21 -3.30
C GLY A 61 -2.31 -16.66 -1.84
N LYS A 62 -1.26 -16.24 -1.13
CA LYS A 62 -1.14 -16.35 0.32
C LYS A 62 -0.85 -15.01 0.92
N VAL A 63 -1.57 -14.66 1.97
CA VAL A 63 -1.37 -13.41 2.72
C VAL A 63 -0.75 -13.76 4.07
N ALA A 64 0.32 -13.06 4.44
CA ALA A 64 1.06 -13.23 5.67
C ALA A 64 1.46 -11.86 6.24
N GLY A 65 1.86 -11.81 7.48
CA GLY A 65 2.29 -10.61 8.17
C GLY A 65 1.87 -10.64 9.63
N PRO A 66 2.38 -9.70 10.45
CA PRO A 66 1.96 -9.57 11.83
C PRO A 66 0.53 -9.02 11.94
N ASP A 67 -0.20 -9.40 12.99
CA ASP A 67 -1.51 -8.83 13.31
C ASP A 67 -1.43 -7.34 13.67
N ASN A 68 -0.31 -6.91 14.29
CA ASN A 68 -0.03 -5.52 14.64
C ASN A 68 1.33 -5.13 14.06
N TYR A 69 1.59 -3.81 13.97
CA TYR A 69 2.87 -3.32 13.48
C TYR A 69 4.05 -3.88 14.29
N ASP A 70 4.80 -4.77 13.67
CA ASP A 70 5.98 -5.43 14.23
C ASP A 70 6.97 -5.79 13.11
N PRO A 71 7.99 -4.95 12.85
CA PRO A 71 8.97 -5.21 11.79
C PRO A 71 9.75 -6.51 11.96
N GLN A 72 9.97 -6.98 13.21
CA GLN A 72 10.67 -8.25 13.46
C GLN A 72 9.80 -9.45 13.08
N ALA A 73 8.52 -9.41 13.40
CA ALA A 73 7.57 -10.43 12.99
C ALA A 73 7.37 -10.42 11.46
N GLU A 74 7.35 -9.25 10.82
CA GLU A 74 7.31 -9.13 9.36
C GLU A 74 8.53 -9.79 8.70
N LEU A 75 9.74 -9.59 9.25
CA LEU A 75 10.95 -10.29 8.80
C LEU A 75 10.83 -11.81 8.92
N GLN A 76 10.21 -12.31 10.00
CA GLN A 76 10.00 -13.75 10.17
C GLN A 76 9.08 -14.31 9.08
N GLU A 77 8.00 -13.58 8.75
CA GLU A 77 7.09 -13.97 7.67
C GLU A 77 7.76 -13.92 6.29
N LEU A 78 8.61 -12.93 6.03
CA LEU A 78 9.44 -12.91 4.82
C LEU A 78 10.34 -14.16 4.73
N ASN A 79 11.03 -14.49 5.82
CA ASN A 79 11.90 -15.66 5.84
C ASN A 79 11.12 -16.99 5.64
N HIS A 80 9.92 -17.12 6.23
CA HIS A 80 9.04 -18.26 6.00
C HIS A 80 8.60 -18.35 4.54
N ALA A 81 8.20 -17.22 3.93
CA ALA A 81 7.82 -17.18 2.53
C ALA A 81 9.00 -17.57 1.61
N VAL A 82 10.20 -17.04 1.85
CA VAL A 82 11.41 -17.37 1.06
C VAL A 82 11.73 -18.88 1.18
N ALA A 83 11.64 -19.45 2.36
CA ALA A 83 11.89 -20.89 2.58
C ALA A 83 10.90 -21.77 1.81
N ALA A 84 9.67 -21.30 1.59
CA ALA A 84 8.64 -21.99 0.81
C ALA A 84 8.88 -21.94 -0.71
N LYS A 85 9.86 -21.16 -1.19
CA LYS A 85 10.22 -21.00 -2.61
C LYS A 85 9.02 -20.65 -3.49
N PRO A 86 8.33 -19.52 -3.22
CA PRO A 86 7.15 -19.11 -3.98
C PRO A 86 7.51 -18.67 -5.40
N ALA A 87 6.50 -18.52 -6.25
CA ALA A 87 6.61 -17.93 -7.58
C ALA A 87 6.94 -16.42 -7.53
N GLY A 88 6.60 -15.74 -6.43
CA GLY A 88 6.94 -14.34 -6.19
C GLY A 88 6.44 -13.82 -4.85
N ILE A 89 7.00 -12.70 -4.42
CA ILE A 89 6.67 -12.05 -3.15
C ILE A 89 6.35 -10.57 -3.40
N LEU A 90 5.18 -10.14 -2.94
CA LEU A 90 4.78 -8.75 -2.80
C LEU A 90 4.88 -8.39 -1.31
N ILE A 91 5.67 -7.39 -0.94
CA ILE A 91 5.94 -7.08 0.46
C ILE A 91 5.86 -5.58 0.74
N SER A 92 5.15 -5.19 1.79
CA SER A 92 5.30 -3.87 2.40
C SER A 92 6.54 -3.85 3.28
N VAL A 93 7.13 -2.70 3.51
CA VAL A 93 8.40 -2.60 4.25
C VAL A 93 8.22 -1.68 5.46
N ALA A 94 8.06 -2.27 6.64
CA ALA A 94 7.93 -1.53 7.88
C ALA A 94 9.26 -0.89 8.35
N ASP A 95 10.38 -1.54 8.05
CA ASP A 95 11.74 -1.05 8.35
C ASP A 95 12.70 -1.53 7.25
N GLU A 96 13.20 -0.60 6.44
CA GLU A 96 14.08 -0.92 5.31
C GLU A 96 15.38 -1.57 5.77
N GLY A 97 16.01 -1.06 6.83
CA GLY A 97 17.28 -1.57 7.32
C GLY A 97 17.17 -3.04 7.76
N LEU A 98 16.03 -3.40 8.34
CA LEU A 98 15.76 -4.74 8.83
C LEU A 98 15.37 -5.71 7.71
N LEU A 99 14.50 -5.28 6.77
CA LEU A 99 13.91 -6.17 5.76
C LEU A 99 14.76 -6.31 4.50
N LYS A 100 15.60 -5.31 4.18
CA LYS A 100 16.50 -5.33 3.02
C LYS A 100 17.30 -6.63 2.86
N PRO A 101 18.00 -7.16 3.89
CA PRO A 101 18.77 -8.40 3.74
C PRO A 101 17.91 -9.61 3.33
N GLY A 102 16.68 -9.70 3.84
CA GLY A 102 15.72 -10.76 3.49
C GLY A 102 15.22 -10.62 2.05
N ILE A 103 14.92 -9.40 1.60
CA ILE A 103 14.55 -9.09 0.21
C ILE A 103 15.69 -9.47 -0.74
N ASP A 104 16.92 -9.04 -0.42
CA ASP A 104 18.10 -9.33 -1.22
C ASP A 104 18.37 -10.84 -1.31
N ALA A 105 18.15 -11.59 -0.21
CA ALA A 105 18.29 -13.04 -0.17
C ALA A 105 17.21 -13.73 -1.03
N ALA A 106 15.97 -13.26 -1.03
CA ALA A 106 14.91 -13.77 -1.89
C ALA A 106 15.27 -13.61 -3.37
N ILE A 107 15.70 -12.42 -3.78
CA ILE A 107 16.16 -12.15 -5.16
C ILE A 107 17.36 -13.04 -5.53
N ALA A 108 18.34 -13.21 -4.63
CA ALA A 108 19.48 -14.08 -4.86
C ALA A 108 19.10 -15.56 -4.99
N ALA A 109 18.01 -15.96 -4.34
CA ALA A 109 17.42 -17.31 -4.47
C ALA A 109 16.57 -17.51 -5.73
N GLY A 110 16.46 -16.48 -6.59
CA GLY A 110 15.68 -16.54 -7.84
C GLY A 110 14.18 -16.27 -7.65
N ILE A 111 13.78 -15.69 -6.51
CA ILE A 111 12.39 -15.36 -6.21
C ILE A 111 12.17 -13.86 -6.54
N PRO A 112 11.31 -13.49 -7.49
CA PRO A 112 10.98 -12.10 -7.77
C PRO A 112 10.30 -11.44 -6.56
N VAL A 113 10.78 -10.25 -6.19
CA VAL A 113 10.23 -9.42 -5.11
C VAL A 113 9.86 -8.05 -5.64
N ILE A 114 8.62 -7.65 -5.39
CA ILE A 114 8.10 -6.30 -5.61
C ILE A 114 7.71 -5.74 -4.25
N THR A 115 8.03 -4.48 -3.96
CA THR A 115 7.54 -3.79 -2.78
C THR A 115 6.18 -3.14 -3.03
N ILE A 116 5.34 -3.08 -2.00
CA ILE A 116 4.00 -2.49 -2.04
C ILE A 116 3.79 -1.54 -0.86
N ASP A 117 3.08 -0.43 -1.06
CA ASP A 117 2.71 0.54 -0.02
C ASP A 117 3.89 1.28 0.61
N SER A 118 4.83 0.58 1.20
CA SER A 118 6.10 1.09 1.75
C SER A 118 7.27 0.41 1.06
N ASP A 119 8.23 1.20 0.60
CA ASP A 119 9.33 0.77 -0.25
C ASP A 119 10.63 0.44 0.51
N ALA A 120 11.54 -0.26 -0.18
CA ALA A 120 12.93 -0.47 0.21
C ALA A 120 13.87 -0.17 -0.97
N PRO A 121 14.07 1.09 -1.34
CA PRO A 121 14.78 1.46 -2.57
C PRO A 121 16.25 1.03 -2.58
N SER A 122 16.87 0.85 -1.43
CA SER A 122 18.26 0.35 -1.33
C SER A 122 18.38 -1.17 -1.46
N SER A 123 17.26 -1.90 -1.47
CA SER A 123 17.22 -3.36 -1.66
C SER A 123 17.31 -3.74 -3.14
N ARG A 124 17.41 -5.05 -3.41
CA ARG A 124 17.37 -5.61 -4.77
C ARG A 124 15.96 -5.90 -5.28
N ARG A 125 14.92 -5.34 -4.65
CA ARG A 125 13.56 -5.46 -5.17
C ARG A 125 13.49 -5.02 -6.64
N LEU A 126 12.57 -5.58 -7.42
CA LEU A 126 12.48 -5.23 -8.84
C LEU A 126 11.97 -3.80 -9.03
N PHE A 127 10.87 -3.45 -8.37
CA PHE A 127 10.28 -2.11 -8.36
C PHE A 127 9.27 -1.96 -7.24
N PHE A 128 8.72 -0.76 -7.11
CA PHE A 128 7.72 -0.40 -6.10
C PHE A 128 6.34 -0.19 -6.74
N ILE A 129 5.29 -0.63 -6.06
CA ILE A 129 3.89 -0.33 -6.40
C ILE A 129 3.25 0.33 -5.18
N GLY A 130 2.78 1.56 -5.33
CA GLY A 130 2.21 2.26 -4.18
C GLY A 130 1.62 3.61 -4.53
N THR A 131 1.52 4.45 -3.52
CA THR A 131 1.16 5.85 -3.62
C THR A 131 2.41 6.69 -3.83
N ASN A 132 2.34 7.73 -4.64
CA ASN A 132 3.31 8.81 -4.57
C ASN A 132 3.14 9.54 -3.22
N ASN A 133 3.94 9.13 -2.23
CA ASN A 133 3.81 9.61 -0.86
C ASN A 133 4.18 11.07 -0.69
N LEU A 134 5.09 11.59 -1.53
CA LEU A 134 5.42 13.00 -1.56
C LEU A 134 4.20 13.84 -1.99
N ASP A 135 3.54 13.43 -3.08
CA ASP A 135 2.32 14.09 -3.56
C ASP A 135 1.16 13.97 -2.56
N ALA A 136 1.04 12.82 -1.88
CA ALA A 136 0.07 12.65 -0.78
C ALA A 136 0.32 13.67 0.35
N GLY A 137 1.60 13.89 0.70
CA GLY A 137 2.02 14.92 1.65
C GLY A 137 1.73 16.35 1.16
N HIS A 138 1.96 16.62 -0.12
CA HIS A 138 1.62 17.93 -0.72
C HIS A 138 0.13 18.22 -0.62
N LEU A 139 -0.75 17.28 -1.03
CA LEU A 139 -2.21 17.44 -0.94
C LEU A 139 -2.68 17.79 0.49
N GLY A 140 -2.17 17.06 1.48
CA GLY A 140 -2.49 17.33 2.88
C GLY A 140 -1.91 18.67 3.38
N GLY A 141 -0.70 19.01 2.95
CA GLY A 141 -0.01 20.26 3.28
C GLY A 141 -0.74 21.47 2.75
N GLU A 142 -1.19 21.43 1.50
CA GLU A 142 -2.00 22.49 0.87
C GLU A 142 -3.33 22.67 1.61
N ARG A 143 -4.02 21.59 1.97
CA ARG A 143 -5.26 21.67 2.75
C ARG A 143 -5.02 22.31 4.12
N ILE A 144 -3.97 21.93 4.83
CA ILE A 144 -3.63 22.54 6.14
C ILE A 144 -3.29 24.02 5.97
N ALA A 145 -2.48 24.38 4.98
CA ALA A 145 -2.12 25.79 4.72
C ALA A 145 -3.36 26.65 4.43
N GLU A 146 -4.28 26.15 3.60
CA GLU A 146 -5.56 26.79 3.30
C GLU A 146 -6.40 26.97 4.58
N ARG A 147 -6.62 25.89 5.36
CA ARG A 147 -7.50 25.91 6.54
C ARG A 147 -6.97 26.76 7.67
N LEU A 148 -5.66 26.87 7.82
CA LEU A 148 -5.02 27.67 8.85
C LEU A 148 -4.74 29.13 8.38
N GLY A 149 -5.00 29.48 7.12
CA GLY A 149 -4.64 30.78 6.58
C GLY A 149 -3.14 31.04 6.61
N GLY A 150 -2.34 29.99 6.40
CA GLY A 150 -0.88 30.02 6.31
C GLY A 150 -0.14 30.17 7.64
N ARG A 151 -0.79 30.00 8.82
CA ARG A 151 -0.15 30.17 10.14
C ARG A 151 -0.76 29.28 11.22
N GLY A 152 0.05 28.78 12.14
CA GLY A 152 -0.39 28.00 13.30
C GLY A 152 0.59 26.89 13.65
N ASN A 153 0.38 26.27 14.82
CA ASN A 153 1.18 25.13 15.25
C ASN A 153 0.52 23.84 14.79
N VAL A 154 1.30 22.91 14.27
CA VAL A 154 0.83 21.60 13.84
C VAL A 154 1.61 20.48 14.52
N VAL A 155 0.93 19.37 14.78
CA VAL A 155 1.49 18.14 15.32
C VAL A 155 1.22 17.02 14.34
N PHE A 156 2.24 16.21 14.08
CA PHE A 156 2.13 14.99 13.26
C PHE A 156 2.08 13.74 14.13
N TYR A 157 1.33 12.75 13.68
CA TYR A 157 1.34 11.39 14.19
C TYR A 157 1.90 10.47 13.10
N SER A 158 3.00 9.76 13.42
CA SER A 158 3.79 8.99 12.46
C SER A 158 4.49 7.81 13.13
N MET A 159 5.16 7.01 12.33
CA MET A 159 6.16 6.03 12.74
C MET A 159 7.47 6.36 11.99
N PRO A 160 8.30 7.27 12.55
CA PRO A 160 9.54 7.69 11.91
C PRO A 160 10.45 6.49 11.59
N GLY A 161 11.01 6.49 10.38
CA GLY A 161 11.81 5.38 9.84
C GLY A 161 11.02 4.43 8.93
N GLN A 162 9.68 4.55 8.88
CA GLN A 162 8.88 3.87 7.86
C GLN A 162 8.85 4.74 6.59
N PRO A 163 9.41 4.26 5.46
CA PRO A 163 9.71 5.10 4.28
C PRO A 163 8.53 5.90 3.74
N ASN A 164 7.36 5.27 3.56
CA ASN A 164 6.17 5.95 3.05
C ASN A 164 5.70 7.10 3.97
N LEU A 165 5.82 6.96 5.29
CA LEU A 165 5.42 8.00 6.24
C LEU A 165 6.43 9.14 6.28
N ASP A 166 7.72 8.84 6.17
CA ASP A 166 8.77 9.86 6.11
C ASP A 166 8.67 10.69 4.83
N GLU A 167 8.35 10.05 3.68
CA GLU A 167 8.06 10.75 2.42
C GLU A 167 6.82 11.65 2.50
N ARG A 168 5.71 11.16 3.12
CA ARG A 168 4.52 12.01 3.35
C ARG A 168 4.84 13.22 4.21
N LEU A 169 5.58 13.01 5.30
CA LEU A 169 6.02 14.11 6.16
C LEU A 169 6.88 15.11 5.37
N GLN A 170 7.74 14.64 4.47
CA GLN A 170 8.53 15.52 3.61
C GLN A 170 7.64 16.37 2.70
N GLY A 171 6.62 15.78 2.07
CA GLY A 171 5.66 16.53 1.25
C GLY A 171 4.94 17.65 2.03
N TYR A 172 4.51 17.39 3.26
CA TYR A 172 3.98 18.45 4.13
C TYR A 172 5.01 19.55 4.40
N LYS A 173 6.25 19.17 4.71
CA LYS A 173 7.34 20.13 4.94
C LYS A 173 7.63 21.02 3.74
N ASP A 174 7.56 20.47 2.54
CA ASP A 174 7.79 21.22 1.29
C ASP A 174 6.74 22.33 1.13
N ILE A 175 5.46 22.03 1.39
CA ILE A 175 4.40 23.04 1.38
C ILE A 175 4.59 24.06 2.51
N PHE A 176 4.89 23.61 3.72
CA PHE A 176 5.07 24.52 4.87
C PHE A 176 6.30 25.40 4.74
N ALA A 177 7.30 25.03 3.94
CA ALA A 177 8.43 25.90 3.62
C ALA A 177 7.99 27.18 2.90
N THR A 178 6.86 27.17 2.17
CA THR A 178 6.26 28.34 1.55
C THR A 178 5.31 29.12 2.49
N HIS A 179 5.04 28.57 3.69
CA HIS A 179 4.17 29.15 4.71
C HIS A 179 4.91 29.20 6.07
N PRO A 180 5.91 30.12 6.20
CA PRO A 180 6.85 30.07 7.33
C PRO A 180 6.22 30.31 8.71
N ASP A 181 4.96 30.75 8.77
CA ASP A 181 4.20 30.91 10.02
C ASP A 181 3.43 29.62 10.43
N ILE A 182 3.45 28.58 9.63
CA ILE A 182 3.06 27.23 10.04
C ILE A 182 4.27 26.57 10.72
N LYS A 183 4.12 26.18 11.97
CA LYS A 183 5.20 25.60 12.77
C LYS A 183 4.90 24.14 13.10
N ILE A 184 5.74 23.23 12.66
CA ILE A 184 5.74 21.85 13.11
C ILE A 184 6.36 21.86 14.52
N ILE A 185 5.53 21.63 15.54
CA ILE A 185 6.00 21.66 16.93
C ILE A 185 6.36 20.27 17.44
N ASP A 186 5.80 19.22 16.84
CA ASP A 186 6.16 17.83 17.17
C ASP A 186 5.82 16.86 16.01
N VAL A 187 6.56 15.76 15.99
CA VAL A 187 6.31 14.55 15.19
C VAL A 187 6.28 13.37 16.16
N VAL A 188 5.08 13.04 16.63
CA VAL A 188 4.86 12.01 17.64
C VAL A 188 5.03 10.63 17.02
N ASN A 189 5.97 9.84 17.53
CA ASN A 189 6.07 8.43 17.17
C ASN A 189 5.01 7.62 17.91
N ILE A 190 4.00 7.14 17.18
CA ILE A 190 2.92 6.33 17.74
C ILE A 190 3.32 4.88 17.99
N LYS A 191 4.46 4.40 17.45
CA LYS A 191 4.97 3.04 17.62
C LYS A 191 3.96 1.95 17.24
N GLY A 192 3.13 2.21 16.22
CA GLY A 192 2.08 1.30 15.78
C GLY A 192 0.85 1.21 16.73
N ASP A 193 0.78 2.01 17.78
CA ASP A 193 -0.34 2.03 18.70
C ASP A 193 -1.07 3.39 18.68
N ALA A 194 -2.27 3.40 18.11
CA ALA A 194 -3.11 4.59 17.99
C ALA A 194 -3.46 5.25 19.34
N ARG A 195 -3.39 4.51 20.48
CA ARG A 195 -3.60 5.08 21.80
C ARG A 195 -2.58 6.16 22.11
N ASN A 196 -1.35 6.03 21.61
CA ASN A 196 -0.34 7.07 21.76
C ASN A 196 -0.75 8.38 21.07
N ALA A 197 -1.42 8.31 19.91
CA ALA A 197 -1.97 9.50 19.24
C ALA A 197 -3.11 10.12 20.06
N PHE A 198 -4.02 9.32 20.60
CA PHE A 198 -5.10 9.79 21.47
C PHE A 198 -4.58 10.52 22.71
N ASP A 199 -3.69 9.88 23.47
CA ASP A 199 -3.16 10.42 24.74
C ASP A 199 -2.36 11.71 24.51
N ASN A 200 -1.52 11.75 23.47
CA ASN A 200 -0.79 12.96 23.11
C ASN A 200 -1.75 14.08 22.65
N THR A 201 -2.78 13.76 21.87
CA THR A 201 -3.79 14.76 21.46
C THR A 201 -4.43 15.40 22.68
N GLN A 202 -4.83 14.63 23.70
CA GLN A 202 -5.41 15.20 24.92
C GLN A 202 -4.46 16.19 25.61
N GLN A 203 -3.16 15.88 25.66
CA GLN A 203 -2.15 16.78 26.24
C GLN A 203 -2.01 18.08 25.42
N TYR A 204 -1.99 17.99 24.08
CA TYR A 204 -1.92 19.16 23.22
C TYR A 204 -3.18 20.02 23.26
N LEU A 205 -4.36 19.42 23.40
CA LEU A 205 -5.63 20.17 23.51
C LEU A 205 -5.71 21.02 24.77
N ALA A 206 -4.99 20.67 25.84
CA ALA A 206 -4.88 21.45 27.05
C ALA A 206 -3.98 22.69 26.90
N GLN A 207 -3.18 22.79 25.86
CA GLN A 207 -2.27 23.91 25.63
C GLN A 207 -3.01 25.14 25.08
N THR A 208 -2.63 26.31 25.58
CA THR A 208 -3.23 27.61 25.22
C THR A 208 -2.18 28.64 24.79
N GLY A 209 -2.62 29.81 24.32
CA GLY A 209 -1.73 30.90 23.92
C GLY A 209 -0.82 30.51 22.75
N VAL A 210 0.45 30.84 22.85
CA VAL A 210 1.45 30.59 21.80
C VAL A 210 1.76 29.11 21.58
N ALA A 211 1.50 28.27 22.59
CA ALA A 211 1.70 26.81 22.50
C ALA A 211 0.49 26.07 21.91
N ARG A 212 -0.63 26.77 21.69
CA ARG A 212 -1.86 26.16 21.17
C ARG A 212 -1.62 25.47 19.83
N VAL A 213 -1.95 24.17 19.76
CA VAL A 213 -1.96 23.42 18.50
C VAL A 213 -3.18 23.80 17.67
N SER A 214 -3.00 24.07 16.40
CA SER A 214 -4.06 24.44 15.45
C SER A 214 -4.52 23.26 14.61
N ALA A 215 -3.62 22.34 14.27
CA ALA A 215 -3.95 21.16 13.49
C ALA A 215 -3.20 19.92 13.96
N PHE A 216 -3.87 18.78 13.80
CA PHE A 216 -3.34 17.44 14.00
C PHE A 216 -3.34 16.70 12.67
N ILE A 217 -2.21 16.11 12.29
CA ILE A 217 -2.00 15.47 11.00
C ILE A 217 -1.57 14.02 11.24
N CYS A 218 -2.39 13.09 10.74
CA CYS A 218 -2.15 11.66 10.88
C CYS A 218 -1.61 11.12 9.56
N LEU A 219 -0.39 10.57 9.56
CA LEU A 219 0.27 10.09 8.34
C LEU A 219 -0.02 8.63 8.04
N GLU A 220 -0.75 7.92 8.92
CA GLU A 220 -1.12 6.52 8.77
C GLU A 220 -2.60 6.28 9.13
N ALA A 221 -3.12 5.08 8.82
CA ALA A 221 -4.55 4.76 8.84
C ALA A 221 -5.21 4.76 10.22
N SER A 222 -4.47 4.53 11.31
CA SER A 222 -5.10 4.23 12.61
C SER A 222 -5.34 5.45 13.49
N SER A 223 -4.58 6.53 13.32
CA SER A 223 -4.59 7.69 14.22
C SER A 223 -5.76 8.65 13.98
N GLY A 224 -6.23 8.80 12.73
CA GLY A 224 -7.21 9.82 12.36
C GLY A 224 -8.45 9.81 13.27
N LYS A 225 -9.10 8.67 13.39
CA LYS A 225 -10.32 8.49 14.19
C LYS A 225 -10.10 8.71 15.70
N VAL A 226 -8.97 8.28 16.25
CA VAL A 226 -8.73 8.44 17.69
C VAL A 226 -8.37 9.88 18.04
N VAL A 227 -7.70 10.60 17.13
CA VAL A 227 -7.44 12.05 17.26
C VAL A 227 -8.76 12.82 17.16
N ALA A 228 -9.61 12.51 16.19
CA ALA A 228 -10.95 13.10 16.06
C ALA A 228 -11.80 12.84 17.33
N ASP A 229 -11.78 11.62 17.86
CA ASP A 229 -12.48 11.28 19.10
C ASP A 229 -11.96 12.10 20.31
N ALA A 230 -10.64 12.30 20.43
CA ALA A 230 -10.07 13.14 21.50
C ALA A 230 -10.55 14.61 21.39
N VAL A 231 -10.57 15.17 20.18
CA VAL A 231 -11.07 16.52 19.90
C VAL A 231 -12.56 16.64 20.26
N ARG A 232 -13.38 15.69 19.79
CA ARG A 232 -14.83 15.66 20.02
C ARG A 232 -15.19 15.53 21.50
N ARG A 233 -14.52 14.67 22.27
CA ARG A 233 -14.76 14.49 23.71
C ARG A 233 -14.55 15.76 24.50
N GLN A 234 -13.61 16.60 24.08
CA GLN A 234 -13.38 17.91 24.72
C GLN A 234 -14.27 19.02 24.14
N LYS A 235 -15.18 18.71 23.22
CA LYS A 235 -16.10 19.67 22.56
C LYS A 235 -15.36 20.83 21.90
N ILE A 236 -14.18 20.58 21.38
CA ILE A 236 -13.35 21.58 20.69
C ILE A 236 -13.72 21.53 19.20
N THR A 237 -14.03 22.69 18.62
CA THR A 237 -14.50 22.82 17.23
C THR A 237 -13.56 23.66 16.34
N ASP A 238 -12.47 24.15 16.91
CA ASP A 238 -11.54 25.08 16.26
C ASP A 238 -10.14 24.43 16.05
N ARG A 239 -10.10 23.11 15.93
CA ARG A 239 -8.91 22.35 15.53
C ARG A 239 -9.15 21.65 14.21
N VAL A 240 -8.12 21.63 13.37
CA VAL A 240 -8.15 20.92 12.10
C VAL A 240 -7.55 19.54 12.30
N VAL A 241 -8.22 18.50 11.81
CA VAL A 241 -7.70 17.13 11.78
C VAL A 241 -7.63 16.69 10.33
N VAL A 242 -6.45 16.29 9.86
CA VAL A 242 -6.26 15.63 8.56
C VAL A 242 -5.80 14.21 8.81
N ALA A 243 -6.52 13.27 8.20
CA ALA A 243 -6.30 11.84 8.34
C ALA A 243 -5.64 11.22 7.09
N MET A 244 -5.43 9.92 7.14
CA MET A 244 -4.99 9.08 6.02
C MET A 244 -5.98 7.92 5.87
N ASP A 245 -6.20 7.51 4.62
CA ASP A 245 -7.08 6.42 4.19
C ASP A 245 -8.58 6.70 4.33
N VAL A 246 -9.40 5.77 3.83
CA VAL A 246 -10.84 5.96 3.63
C VAL A 246 -11.66 4.82 4.27
N ASP A 247 -11.28 4.40 5.46
CA ASP A 247 -12.12 3.48 6.24
C ASP A 247 -13.47 4.15 6.61
N GLN A 248 -14.47 3.32 6.96
CA GLN A 248 -15.84 3.79 7.21
C GLN A 248 -15.92 4.83 8.34
N ASP A 249 -15.13 4.65 9.39
CA ASP A 249 -15.13 5.57 10.53
C ASP A 249 -14.58 6.94 10.11
N THR A 250 -13.45 6.96 9.39
CA THR A 250 -12.84 8.18 8.85
C THR A 250 -13.80 8.92 7.91
N LEU A 251 -14.50 8.20 7.01
CA LEU A 251 -15.51 8.82 6.14
C LEU A 251 -16.71 9.38 6.91
N ALA A 252 -17.14 8.72 7.98
CA ALA A 252 -18.22 9.22 8.84
C ALA A 252 -17.80 10.50 9.58
N GLU A 253 -16.58 10.55 10.11
CA GLU A 253 -16.01 11.73 10.81
C GLU A 253 -15.78 12.93 9.85
N ILE A 254 -15.57 12.69 8.55
CA ILE A 254 -15.55 13.76 7.53
C ILE A 254 -16.96 14.30 7.29
N LYS A 255 -17.96 13.44 7.23
CA LYS A 255 -19.37 13.85 7.03
C LYS A 255 -19.89 14.71 8.17
N ASP A 256 -19.55 14.37 9.41
CA ASP A 256 -19.95 15.14 10.57
C ASP A 256 -19.07 16.40 10.80
N GLY A 257 -17.91 16.47 10.15
CA GLY A 257 -17.01 17.64 10.17
C GLY A 257 -15.98 17.61 11.31
N THR A 258 -15.81 16.49 12.01
CA THR A 258 -14.74 16.34 13.02
C THR A 258 -13.37 16.17 12.36
N ILE A 259 -13.31 15.42 11.25
CA ILE A 259 -12.14 15.35 10.37
C ILE A 259 -12.36 16.31 9.19
N GLU A 260 -11.41 17.20 8.94
CA GLU A 260 -11.44 18.16 7.83
C GLU A 260 -11.32 17.47 6.47
N ALA A 261 -10.36 16.56 6.37
CA ALA A 261 -10.07 15.81 5.16
C ALA A 261 -9.24 14.57 5.47
N THR A 262 -9.23 13.63 4.53
CA THR A 262 -8.28 12.51 4.50
C THR A 262 -7.62 12.40 3.13
N ILE A 263 -6.49 11.73 3.08
CA ILE A 263 -5.79 11.40 1.83
C ILE A 263 -6.06 9.93 1.51
N SER A 264 -6.72 9.69 0.38
CA SER A 264 -7.04 8.33 -0.06
C SER A 264 -5.88 7.68 -0.81
N GLN A 265 -5.74 6.37 -0.63
CA GLN A 265 -4.87 5.48 -1.40
C GLN A 265 -5.71 4.42 -2.14
N LYS A 266 -5.05 3.54 -2.92
CA LYS A 266 -5.73 2.49 -3.68
C LYS A 266 -5.18 1.09 -3.36
N PRO A 267 -5.33 0.60 -2.12
CA PRO A 267 -4.76 -0.68 -1.69
C PRO A 267 -5.26 -1.87 -2.52
N PHE A 268 -6.54 -1.91 -2.92
CA PHE A 268 -7.04 -2.93 -3.84
C PHE A 268 -6.23 -2.96 -5.15
N THR A 269 -6.02 -1.80 -5.75
CA THR A 269 -5.26 -1.69 -7.01
C THR A 269 -3.81 -2.12 -6.81
N MET A 270 -3.19 -1.76 -5.69
CA MET A 270 -1.82 -2.16 -5.34
C MET A 270 -1.71 -3.69 -5.26
N GLY A 271 -2.59 -4.36 -4.53
CA GLY A 271 -2.60 -5.82 -4.41
C GLY A 271 -2.87 -6.52 -5.75
N TYR A 272 -3.88 -6.04 -6.50
CA TYR A 272 -4.25 -6.62 -7.79
C TYR A 272 -3.12 -6.49 -8.83
N VAL A 273 -2.58 -5.27 -8.97
CA VAL A 273 -1.49 -5.00 -9.94
C VAL A 273 -0.21 -5.70 -9.49
N GLY A 274 0.05 -5.75 -8.18
CA GLY A 274 1.23 -6.42 -7.63
C GLY A 274 1.30 -7.90 -8.00
N LEU A 275 0.22 -8.65 -7.77
CA LEU A 275 0.18 -10.06 -8.16
C LEU A 275 0.25 -10.21 -9.69
N LYS A 276 -0.49 -9.38 -10.43
CA LYS A 276 -0.43 -9.40 -11.91
C LYS A 276 0.99 -9.24 -12.43
N GLN A 277 1.77 -8.32 -11.86
CA GLN A 277 3.16 -8.07 -12.27
C GLN A 277 4.07 -9.24 -11.85
N LEU A 278 3.90 -9.80 -10.65
CA LEU A 278 4.65 -10.97 -10.21
C LEU A 278 4.38 -12.20 -11.11
N ASP A 279 3.13 -12.40 -11.51
CA ASP A 279 2.74 -13.49 -12.42
C ASP A 279 3.38 -13.33 -13.80
N GLU A 280 3.37 -12.12 -14.36
CA GLU A 280 4.02 -11.82 -15.64
C GLU A 280 5.54 -12.05 -15.56
N ILE A 281 6.18 -11.60 -14.47
CA ILE A 281 7.62 -11.79 -14.24
C ILE A 281 7.95 -13.28 -14.09
N PHE A 282 7.15 -14.04 -13.34
CA PHE A 282 7.37 -15.47 -13.13
C PHE A 282 7.33 -16.24 -14.45
N HIS A 283 6.41 -15.93 -15.35
CA HIS A 283 6.26 -16.60 -16.65
C HIS A 283 7.22 -16.09 -17.72
N ASN A 284 7.77 -14.87 -17.53
CA ASN A 284 8.75 -14.25 -18.43
C ASN A 284 9.97 -13.79 -17.62
N MET A 285 10.56 -14.74 -16.87
CA MET A 285 11.66 -14.46 -15.98
C MET A 285 12.82 -13.77 -16.70
N PRO A 286 13.29 -12.61 -16.23
CA PRO A 286 14.45 -11.95 -16.80
C PRO A 286 15.70 -12.79 -16.65
N LYS A 287 16.71 -12.55 -17.48
CA LYS A 287 17.98 -13.29 -17.43
C LYS A 287 18.69 -13.21 -16.08
N SER A 288 18.46 -12.15 -15.33
CA SER A 288 19.02 -11.96 -13.99
C SER A 288 18.09 -11.10 -13.16
N LEU A 289 17.54 -11.64 -12.08
CA LEU A 289 16.78 -10.86 -11.10
C LEU A 289 17.66 -9.90 -10.27
N SER A 290 18.96 -10.17 -10.18
CA SER A 290 19.90 -9.36 -9.38
C SER A 290 20.46 -8.13 -10.10
N LYS A 291 20.04 -7.88 -11.34
CA LYS A 291 20.39 -6.65 -12.07
C LYS A 291 19.67 -5.47 -11.45
N ASP A 292 20.36 -4.35 -11.30
CA ASP A 292 19.73 -3.09 -10.93
C ASP A 292 18.98 -2.52 -12.17
N TYR A 293 17.67 -2.70 -12.19
CA TYR A 293 16.82 -2.20 -13.27
C TYR A 293 16.54 -0.70 -13.16
N SER A 294 16.82 -0.07 -12.03
CA SER A 294 16.58 1.37 -11.84
C SER A 294 17.51 2.26 -12.66
N VAL A 295 18.70 1.75 -12.99
CA VAL A 295 19.72 2.47 -13.76
C VAL A 295 19.80 2.04 -15.23
N ASP A 296 18.98 1.09 -15.66
CA ASP A 296 18.95 0.60 -17.03
C ASP A 296 17.89 1.32 -17.86
N ALA A 297 18.33 2.15 -18.82
CA ALA A 297 17.43 2.87 -19.73
C ALA A 297 16.58 1.95 -20.64
N PHE A 298 16.94 0.67 -20.76
CA PHE A 298 16.21 -0.34 -21.52
C PHE A 298 15.59 -1.42 -20.61
N ALA A 299 15.37 -1.08 -19.34
CA ALA A 299 14.71 -1.98 -18.39
C ALA A 299 13.29 -2.34 -18.87
N GLU A 300 12.92 -3.61 -18.71
CA GLU A 300 11.56 -4.10 -18.99
C GLU A 300 10.58 -3.73 -17.88
N TYR A 301 11.10 -3.29 -16.71
CA TYR A 301 10.31 -2.96 -15.52
C TYR A 301 10.41 -1.47 -15.21
N PRO A 302 9.31 -0.84 -14.76
CA PRO A 302 9.35 0.52 -14.22
C PRO A 302 10.11 0.54 -12.88
N VAL A 303 10.56 1.69 -12.45
CA VAL A 303 11.10 1.87 -11.08
C VAL A 303 9.96 1.93 -10.06
N PHE A 304 8.83 2.53 -10.47
CA PHE A 304 7.66 2.78 -9.64
C PHE A 304 6.37 2.73 -10.46
N ILE A 305 5.34 2.11 -9.89
CA ILE A 305 3.96 2.17 -10.39
C ILE A 305 3.13 2.94 -9.37
N ASP A 306 2.81 4.19 -9.69
CA ASP A 306 1.89 4.98 -8.89
C ASP A 306 0.45 4.52 -9.13
N THR A 307 -0.24 4.17 -8.06
CA THR A 307 -1.65 3.78 -8.09
C THR A 307 -2.60 4.97 -7.94
N GLY A 308 -2.06 6.13 -7.65
CA GLY A 308 -2.78 7.39 -7.49
C GLY A 308 -3.27 7.63 -6.06
N THR A 309 -3.45 8.91 -5.76
CA THR A 309 -3.93 9.43 -4.49
C THR A 309 -4.93 10.57 -4.72
N ALA A 310 -5.75 10.89 -3.73
CA ALA A 310 -6.66 12.03 -3.79
C ALA A 310 -7.03 12.56 -2.40
N LEU A 311 -7.29 13.85 -2.32
CA LEU A 311 -7.90 14.46 -1.14
C LEU A 311 -9.38 14.12 -1.09
N VAL A 312 -9.86 13.65 0.08
CA VAL A 312 -11.26 13.39 0.37
C VAL A 312 -11.72 14.30 1.49
N ASP A 313 -12.72 15.10 1.20
CA ASP A 313 -13.32 16.05 2.12
C ASP A 313 -14.86 16.00 2.05
N LYS A 314 -15.53 16.92 2.73
CA LYS A 314 -17.00 16.97 2.78
C LYS A 314 -17.66 17.12 1.40
N ALA A 315 -16.96 17.67 0.40
CA ALA A 315 -17.52 17.87 -0.93
C ALA A 315 -17.59 16.57 -1.74
N ASN A 316 -16.71 15.61 -1.49
CA ASN A 316 -16.62 14.38 -2.29
C ASN A 316 -16.72 13.06 -1.48
N VAL A 317 -16.80 13.11 -0.16
CA VAL A 317 -16.83 11.92 0.73
C VAL A 317 -17.93 10.92 0.36
N ASP A 318 -19.10 11.36 -0.14
CA ASP A 318 -20.18 10.47 -0.53
C ASP A 318 -19.85 9.59 -1.74
N VAL A 319 -18.97 10.03 -2.62
CA VAL A 319 -18.48 9.23 -3.75
C VAL A 319 -17.65 8.06 -3.22
N TYR A 320 -16.74 8.34 -2.28
CA TYR A 320 -15.89 7.31 -1.66
C TYR A 320 -16.69 6.33 -0.82
N ALA A 321 -17.67 6.81 -0.05
CA ALA A 321 -18.53 5.95 0.76
C ALA A 321 -19.35 4.97 -0.09
N ARG A 322 -19.86 5.39 -1.25
CA ARG A 322 -20.56 4.49 -2.20
C ARG A 322 -19.61 3.47 -2.79
N SER A 323 -18.45 3.90 -3.28
CA SER A 323 -17.44 2.99 -3.84
C SER A 323 -16.99 1.93 -2.83
N ALA A 324 -16.82 2.29 -1.56
CA ALA A 324 -16.49 1.33 -0.50
C ALA A 324 -17.61 0.30 -0.26
N ALA A 325 -18.87 0.71 -0.35
CA ALA A 325 -20.02 -0.19 -0.18
C ALA A 325 -20.20 -1.17 -1.35
N ASP A 326 -19.86 -0.76 -2.57
CA ASP A 326 -19.96 -1.60 -3.78
C ASP A 326 -18.92 -2.75 -3.81
N HIS A 327 -17.92 -2.70 -2.92
CA HIS A 327 -16.80 -3.66 -2.89
C HIS A 327 -16.69 -4.44 -1.56
N GLN A 328 -17.69 -4.33 -0.66
CA GLN A 328 -17.87 -5.16 0.54
C GLN A 328 -18.81 -6.33 0.26
#